data_c847fcd763a0e6d93d8424ebb9a71260
#
_entry.id   c847fcd763a0e6d93d8424ebb9a71260
#
_cell.length_a   1.000
_cell.length_b   1.000
_cell.length_c   1.000
_cell.angle_alpha   90.00
_cell.angle_beta   90.00
_cell.angle_gamma   90.00
#
_symmetry.space_group_name_H-M   'P 1'
#
loop_
_entity.id
_entity.type
_entity.pdbx_description
1 polymer ?
#
loop_
_entity_poly.entity_id
_entity_poly.type
_entity_poly.pdbx_seq_one_letter_code
_entity_poly.pdbx_strand_id
1 'polypeptide(L)'
;MLLLFSNKIVKIEVLDRNGVLAMTAEKGFVFPKNLDSEDDSILIIKGKNLKEFGWNEQVFAVTTLKSGERVKYAGTVSVSLDTQLNIKLAKSAKTELLEERRRYFKIKVQEKGRALFFIRGEDTYRLDEPVPIEIADINIGGIFMISPDYTFSEDDLVCVEVDLFVDYRL
;
A
#
# COMPACT_ATOMS: atom_id res chain seq x y z
N MET A 1 -5.56 -5.83 24.94
CA MET A 1 -5.34 -6.95 24.01
C MET A 1 -4.24 -6.67 22.98
N LEU A 2 -3.18 -5.91 23.34
CA LEU A 2 -2.11 -5.46 22.42
C LEU A 2 -0.72 -6.09 22.69
N LEU A 3 -0.61 -6.99 23.65
CA LEU A 3 0.65 -7.58 24.11
C LEU A 3 1.26 -8.68 23.21
N LEU A 4 0.59 -9.07 22.12
CA LEU A 4 1.00 -10.21 21.28
C LEU A 4 1.74 -9.83 19.99
N PHE A 5 1.88 -8.55 19.65
CA PHE A 5 2.35 -8.14 18.32
C PHE A 5 3.85 -7.88 18.22
N SER A 6 4.55 -7.53 19.31
CA SER A 6 5.96 -7.10 19.22
C SER A 6 6.92 -8.18 18.66
N ASN A 7 6.64 -9.46 18.91
CA ASN A 7 7.46 -10.58 18.43
C ASN A 7 7.13 -11.02 16.99
N LYS A 8 6.16 -10.38 16.35
CA LYS A 8 5.69 -10.75 15.00
C LYS A 8 6.00 -9.70 13.95
N ILE A 9 6.52 -8.53 14.34
CA ILE A 9 6.87 -7.46 13.39
C ILE A 9 8.16 -7.85 12.69
N VAL A 10 8.14 -7.85 11.37
CA VAL A 10 9.28 -8.19 10.51
C VAL A 10 9.88 -6.97 9.83
N LYS A 11 9.11 -5.87 9.73
CA LYS A 11 9.52 -4.66 9.03
C LYS A 11 8.83 -3.43 9.62
N ILE A 12 9.54 -2.32 9.69
CA ILE A 12 8.99 -1.00 10.01
C ILE A 12 9.36 -0.04 8.89
N GLU A 13 8.39 0.69 8.38
CA GLU A 13 8.55 1.77 7.42
C GLU A 13 8.18 3.08 8.12
N VAL A 14 9.02 4.10 8.01
CA VAL A 14 8.72 5.44 8.51
C VAL A 14 8.38 6.31 7.31
N LEU A 15 7.19 6.88 7.34
CA LEU A 15 6.70 7.82 6.34
C LEU A 15 6.73 9.23 6.93
N ASP A 16 7.04 10.21 6.12
CA ASP A 16 6.92 11.62 6.51
C ASP A 16 5.44 12.06 6.69
N ARG A 17 5.22 13.30 7.08
CA ARG A 17 3.88 13.88 7.27
C ARG A 17 2.99 13.83 6.03
N ASN A 18 3.58 13.72 4.83
CA ASN A 18 2.88 13.64 3.55
C ASN A 18 2.61 12.17 3.13
N GLY A 19 3.03 11.20 3.94
CA GLY A 19 2.91 9.79 3.65
C GLY A 19 3.97 9.25 2.68
N VAL A 20 5.04 10.02 2.42
CA VAL A 20 6.15 9.57 1.57
C VAL A 20 7.11 8.72 2.39
N LEU A 21 7.53 7.58 1.84
CA LEU A 21 8.49 6.68 2.48
C LEU A 21 9.82 7.41 2.72
N ALA A 22 10.20 7.52 3.98
CA ALA A 22 11.42 8.17 4.42
C ALA A 22 12.53 7.18 4.74
N MET A 23 12.20 6.05 5.39
CA MET A 23 13.15 4.99 5.72
C MET A 23 12.45 3.65 6.00
N THR A 24 13.24 2.58 5.97
CA THR A 24 12.80 1.21 6.28
C THR A 24 13.76 0.55 7.25
N ALA A 25 13.23 -0.19 8.22
CA ALA A 25 14.00 -1.01 9.15
C ALA A 25 13.42 -2.44 9.20
N GLU A 26 14.25 -3.45 8.90
CA GLU A 26 13.91 -4.87 9.02
C GLU A 26 14.51 -5.51 10.27
N LYS A 27 15.42 -4.81 10.91
CA LYS A 27 16.11 -5.18 12.16
C LYS A 27 16.56 -3.92 12.91
N GLY A 28 17.01 -4.10 14.16
CA GLY A 28 17.52 -2.99 14.96
C GLY A 28 16.42 -2.06 15.49
N PHE A 29 15.18 -2.54 15.63
CA PHE A 29 14.11 -1.76 16.22
C PHE A 29 13.53 -2.42 17.48
N VAL A 30 12.98 -1.60 18.37
CA VAL A 30 12.21 -1.99 19.54
C VAL A 30 10.85 -1.33 19.44
N PHE A 31 9.82 -2.14 19.28
CA PHE A 31 8.44 -1.67 19.26
C PHE A 31 7.89 -1.62 20.69
N PRO A 32 7.15 -0.57 21.07
CA PRO A 32 6.61 -0.44 22.42
C PRO A 32 5.67 -1.59 22.79
N LYS A 33 5.76 -2.05 24.04
CA LYS A 33 4.91 -3.12 24.57
C LYS A 33 3.52 -2.64 24.93
N ASN A 34 3.39 -1.36 25.29
CA ASN A 34 2.15 -0.74 25.70
C ASN A 34 2.03 0.66 25.07
N LEU A 35 1.02 0.86 24.25
CA LEU A 35 0.75 2.16 23.63
C LEU A 35 -0.13 3.07 24.50
N ASP A 36 -0.68 2.54 25.61
CA ASP A 36 -1.54 3.29 26.53
C ASP A 36 -0.74 4.07 27.59
N SER A 37 0.56 3.75 27.74
CA SER A 37 1.48 4.45 28.65
C SER A 37 2.25 5.53 27.89
N GLU A 38 2.30 6.74 28.46
CA GLU A 38 3.05 7.85 27.83
C GLU A 38 4.55 7.57 27.70
N ASP A 39 5.12 6.91 28.69
CA ASP A 39 6.55 6.62 28.73
C ASP A 39 6.94 5.37 27.93
N ASP A 40 5.99 4.45 27.76
CA ASP A 40 6.23 3.17 27.10
C ASP A 40 5.83 3.15 25.61
N SER A 41 5.29 4.26 25.07
CA SER A 41 4.82 4.34 23.69
C SER A 41 5.89 4.73 22.67
N ILE A 42 7.18 4.50 22.98
CA ILE A 42 8.30 4.92 22.13
C ILE A 42 8.75 3.76 21.26
N LEU A 43 8.65 3.93 19.95
CA LEU A 43 9.32 3.13 18.95
C LEU A 43 10.78 3.60 18.84
N ILE A 44 11.74 2.69 19.02
CA ILE A 44 13.16 2.96 18.87
C ILE A 44 13.69 2.22 17.65
N ILE A 45 14.34 2.92 16.73
CA ILE A 45 15.03 2.35 15.58
C ILE A 45 16.52 2.68 15.71
N LYS A 46 17.37 1.67 15.60
CA LYS A 46 18.83 1.79 15.63
C LYS A 46 19.43 1.30 14.32
N GLY A 47 20.36 2.05 13.78
CA GLY A 47 20.99 1.74 12.50
C GLY A 47 22.24 2.57 12.26
N LYS A 48 22.68 2.65 11.00
CA LYS A 48 23.75 3.56 10.56
C LYS A 48 23.17 4.40 9.42
N ASN A 49 23.57 5.68 9.38
CA ASN A 49 23.11 6.63 8.35
C ASN A 49 21.57 6.70 8.29
N LEU A 50 20.92 6.74 9.44
CA LEU A 50 19.48 6.93 9.50
C LEU A 50 19.13 8.31 8.96
N LYS A 51 17.98 8.43 8.29
CA LYS A 51 17.48 9.74 7.87
C LYS A 51 17.19 10.60 9.11
N GLU A 52 17.66 11.83 9.09
CA GLU A 52 17.38 12.81 10.12
C GLU A 52 15.99 13.44 9.91
N PHE A 53 15.30 13.67 11.01
CA PHE A 53 13.99 14.32 11.09
C PHE A 53 14.09 15.50 12.06
N GLY A 54 13.22 16.47 11.88
CA GLY A 54 13.09 17.57 12.83
C GLY A 54 12.57 17.11 14.21
N TRP A 55 12.96 17.79 15.26
CA TRP A 55 12.38 17.56 16.59
C TRP A 55 10.89 17.89 16.57
N ASN A 56 10.05 17.05 17.18
CA ASN A 56 8.58 17.11 17.11
C ASN A 56 7.99 16.99 15.69
N GLU A 57 8.76 16.56 14.71
CA GLU A 57 8.23 16.29 13.38
C GLU A 57 7.18 15.16 13.43
N GLN A 58 6.05 15.38 12.77
CA GLN A 58 5.01 14.36 12.63
C GLN A 58 5.40 13.35 11.56
N VAL A 59 5.30 12.07 11.91
CA VAL A 59 5.61 10.95 11.04
C VAL A 59 4.58 9.85 11.23
N PHE A 60 4.58 8.89 10.30
CA PHE A 60 3.83 7.65 10.46
C PHE A 60 4.78 6.47 10.51
N ALA A 61 4.58 5.56 11.46
CA ALA A 61 5.25 4.28 11.50
C ALA A 61 4.31 3.20 10.98
N VAL A 62 4.70 2.49 9.92
CA VAL A 62 3.97 1.36 9.35
C VAL A 62 4.70 0.08 9.71
N THR A 63 4.08 -0.78 10.49
CA THR A 63 4.62 -2.08 10.85
C THR A 63 4.08 -3.15 9.90
N THR A 64 4.92 -4.07 9.48
CA THR A 64 4.51 -5.28 8.74
C THR A 64 4.72 -6.48 9.65
N LEU A 65 3.67 -7.26 9.84
CA LEU A 65 3.70 -8.50 10.64
C LEU A 65 4.15 -9.69 9.78
N LYS A 66 4.55 -10.79 10.43
CA LYS A 66 4.84 -12.07 9.72
C LYS A 66 3.68 -12.61 8.90
N SER A 67 2.45 -12.26 9.26
CA SER A 67 1.23 -12.58 8.51
C SER A 67 1.09 -11.80 7.19
N GLY A 68 1.92 -10.76 6.96
CA GLY A 68 1.76 -9.81 5.88
C GLY A 68 0.84 -8.64 6.22
N GLU A 69 0.17 -8.67 7.37
CA GLU A 69 -0.67 -7.58 7.84
C GLU A 69 0.16 -6.33 8.11
N ARG A 70 -0.35 -5.16 7.72
CA ARG A 70 0.30 -3.86 7.92
C ARG A 70 -0.55 -2.97 8.81
N VAL A 71 0.09 -2.33 9.78
CA VAL A 71 -0.56 -1.43 10.74
C VAL A 71 0.15 -0.09 10.74
N LYS A 72 -0.59 1.01 10.58
CA LYS A 72 -0.07 2.38 10.57
C LYS A 72 -0.34 3.06 11.90
N TYR A 73 0.69 3.66 12.46
CA TYR A 73 0.64 4.44 13.69
C TYR A 73 1.06 5.88 13.40
N ALA A 74 0.30 6.85 13.88
CA ALA A 74 0.77 8.23 13.92
C ALA A 74 1.79 8.40 15.04
N GLY A 75 2.80 9.24 14.85
CA GLY A 75 3.80 9.49 15.86
C GLY A 75 4.52 10.82 15.68
N THR A 76 5.31 11.17 16.68
CA THR A 76 6.12 12.39 16.73
C THR A 76 7.55 12.03 17.04
N VAL A 77 8.50 12.58 16.31
CA VAL A 77 9.92 12.34 16.51
C VAL A 77 10.38 13.00 17.80
N SER A 78 10.98 12.21 18.71
CA SER A 78 11.54 12.68 19.99
C SER A 78 13.07 12.65 20.04
N VAL A 79 13.70 11.77 19.24
CA VAL A 79 15.16 11.73 19.04
C VAL A 79 15.41 11.41 17.58
N SER A 80 16.31 12.16 16.95
CA SER A 80 16.75 11.90 15.59
C SER A 80 18.25 12.11 15.50
N LEU A 81 18.98 11.02 15.35
CA LEU A 81 20.43 10.94 15.17
C LEU A 81 20.72 10.02 13.99
N ASP A 82 21.89 10.09 13.44
CA ASP A 82 22.35 9.20 12.35
C ASP A 82 22.36 7.71 12.74
N THR A 83 22.36 7.41 14.05
CA THR A 83 22.41 6.05 14.60
C THR A 83 21.16 5.64 15.37
N GLN A 84 20.26 6.58 15.68
CA GLN A 84 19.06 6.31 16.47
C GLN A 84 17.92 7.25 16.14
N LEU A 85 16.74 6.68 15.90
CA LEU A 85 15.48 7.40 15.74
C LEU A 85 14.48 6.91 16.79
N ASN A 86 13.93 7.84 17.59
CA ASN A 86 12.87 7.57 18.53
C ASN A 86 11.59 8.28 18.08
N ILE A 87 10.50 7.54 18.00
CA ILE A 87 9.18 8.04 17.63
C ILE A 87 8.21 7.75 18.77
N LYS A 88 7.64 8.79 19.36
CA LYS A 88 6.55 8.67 20.33
C LYS A 88 5.27 8.41 19.56
N LEU A 89 4.70 7.21 19.66
CA LEU A 89 3.48 6.81 18.97
C LEU A 89 2.25 7.40 19.71
N ALA A 90 1.25 7.87 18.96
CA ALA A 90 0.05 8.44 19.53
C ALA A 90 -0.86 7.35 20.11
N LYS A 91 -1.48 7.62 21.29
CA LYS A 91 -2.42 6.72 21.98
C LYS A 91 -3.66 6.37 21.15
N SER A 92 -4.09 7.30 20.33
CA SER A 92 -5.29 7.16 19.48
C SER A 92 -4.94 7.00 18.01
N ALA A 93 -3.82 6.34 17.70
CA ALA A 93 -3.60 5.94 16.34
C ALA A 93 -4.81 5.09 15.91
N LYS A 94 -5.66 5.64 15.04
CA LYS A 94 -6.57 4.81 14.28
C LYS A 94 -5.67 3.79 13.62
N THR A 95 -5.75 2.56 14.07
CA THR A 95 -5.13 1.43 13.43
C THR A 95 -5.82 1.32 12.08
N GLU A 96 -5.37 2.09 11.11
CA GLU A 96 -5.76 1.84 9.74
C GLU A 96 -5.02 0.57 9.39
N LEU A 97 -5.73 -0.53 9.38
CA LEU A 97 -5.29 -1.73 8.70
C LEU A 97 -5.06 -1.31 7.25
N LEU A 98 -3.80 -1.04 6.94
CA LEU A 98 -3.39 -0.91 5.55
C LEU A 98 -3.39 -2.32 5.00
N GLU A 99 -4.56 -2.81 4.65
CA GLU A 99 -4.65 -3.97 3.78
C GLU A 99 -3.86 -3.61 2.52
N GLU A 100 -2.74 -4.27 2.34
CA GLU A 100 -2.08 -4.24 1.05
C GLU A 100 -2.93 -5.08 0.11
N ARG A 101 -4.03 -4.48 -0.37
CA ARG A 101 -4.93 -5.09 -1.36
C ARG A 101 -4.19 -5.40 -2.67
N ARG A 102 -2.97 -4.85 -2.83
CA ARG A 102 -2.23 -4.95 -4.07
C ARG A 102 -1.02 -5.85 -3.91
N ARG A 103 -1.14 -7.09 -4.32
CA ARG A 103 0.00 -8.02 -4.44
C ARG A 103 0.98 -7.62 -5.55
N TYR A 104 0.57 -6.72 -6.46
CA TYR A 104 1.29 -6.44 -7.70
C TYR A 104 1.36 -4.95 -7.99
N PHE A 105 2.48 -4.56 -8.57
CA PHE A 105 2.70 -3.20 -9.04
C PHE A 105 1.65 -2.85 -10.09
N LYS A 106 1.05 -1.67 -10.01
CA LYS A 106 0.16 -1.12 -11.02
C LYS A 106 0.92 -0.16 -11.92
N ILE A 107 0.83 -0.40 -13.21
CA ILE A 107 1.36 0.50 -14.23
C ILE A 107 0.18 1.33 -14.74
N LYS A 108 0.27 2.64 -14.56
CA LYS A 108 -0.71 3.55 -15.15
C LYS A 108 -0.46 3.60 -16.66
N VAL A 109 -1.51 3.37 -17.41
CA VAL A 109 -1.52 3.45 -18.88
C VAL A 109 -2.73 4.27 -19.32
N GLN A 110 -2.69 4.79 -20.53
CA GLN A 110 -3.83 5.46 -21.16
C GLN A 110 -4.01 4.84 -22.54
N GLU A 111 -4.42 3.58 -22.54
CA GLU A 111 -4.56 2.81 -23.76
C GLU A 111 -6.04 2.61 -24.10
N LYS A 112 -6.31 2.54 -25.38
CA LYS A 112 -7.65 2.24 -25.88
C LYS A 112 -7.77 0.75 -26.16
N GLY A 113 -8.97 0.23 -25.96
CA GLY A 113 -9.30 -1.15 -26.27
C GLY A 113 -10.77 -1.31 -26.61
N ARG A 114 -11.19 -2.54 -26.79
CA ARG A 114 -12.57 -2.89 -27.10
C ARG A 114 -12.99 -4.12 -26.31
N ALA A 115 -14.17 -4.08 -25.70
CA ALA A 115 -14.80 -5.26 -25.14
C ALA A 115 -15.54 -5.99 -26.26
N LEU A 116 -15.31 -7.29 -26.39
CA LEU A 116 -15.84 -8.11 -27.48
C LEU A 116 -17.06 -8.94 -27.05
N PHE A 117 -16.98 -9.51 -25.85
CA PHE A 117 -18.06 -10.29 -25.24
C PHE A 117 -17.82 -10.38 -23.73
N PHE A 118 -18.79 -10.85 -22.98
CA PHE A 118 -18.64 -11.17 -21.56
C PHE A 118 -19.32 -12.49 -21.23
N ILE A 119 -18.88 -13.10 -20.14
CA ILE A 119 -19.45 -14.33 -19.58
C ILE A 119 -20.10 -13.97 -18.25
N ARG A 120 -21.35 -14.34 -18.06
CA ARG A 120 -22.10 -14.20 -16.82
C ARG A 120 -22.62 -15.56 -16.38
N GLY A 121 -22.08 -16.08 -15.27
CA GLY A 121 -22.34 -17.46 -14.87
C GLY A 121 -21.76 -18.44 -15.90
N GLU A 122 -22.63 -19.26 -16.51
CA GLU A 122 -22.23 -20.21 -17.57
C GLU A 122 -22.53 -19.69 -18.99
N ASP A 123 -23.17 -18.54 -19.10
CA ASP A 123 -23.63 -18.01 -20.39
C ASP A 123 -22.65 -17.00 -20.97
N THR A 124 -22.44 -17.09 -22.30
CA THR A 124 -21.64 -16.15 -23.08
C THR A 124 -22.53 -15.16 -23.82
N TYR A 125 -22.32 -13.88 -23.54
CA TYR A 125 -23.06 -12.78 -24.15
C TYR A 125 -22.16 -12.05 -25.15
N ARG A 126 -22.45 -12.20 -26.44
CA ARG A 126 -21.75 -11.44 -27.48
C ARG A 126 -22.37 -10.06 -27.58
N LEU A 127 -21.52 -9.06 -27.71
CA LEU A 127 -21.92 -7.69 -27.99
C LEU A 127 -22.18 -7.58 -29.51
N ASP A 128 -23.25 -6.91 -29.90
CA ASP A 128 -23.60 -6.72 -31.32
C ASP A 128 -22.48 -5.95 -32.05
N GLU A 129 -21.88 -4.98 -31.33
CA GLU A 129 -20.68 -4.27 -31.77
C GLU A 129 -19.67 -4.25 -30.62
N PRO A 130 -18.32 -4.28 -30.90
CA PRO A 130 -17.31 -4.12 -29.88
C PRO A 130 -17.46 -2.78 -29.17
N VAL A 131 -17.54 -2.82 -27.83
CA VAL A 131 -17.71 -1.61 -27.00
C VAL A 131 -16.36 -0.97 -26.73
N PRO A 132 -16.18 0.33 -27.06
CA PRO A 132 -14.94 1.04 -26.75
C PRO A 132 -14.69 1.07 -25.23
N ILE A 133 -13.43 0.83 -24.85
CA ILE A 133 -12.97 0.92 -23.45
C ILE A 133 -11.68 1.74 -23.38
N GLU A 134 -11.44 2.34 -22.22
CA GLU A 134 -10.19 2.98 -21.86
C GLU A 134 -9.54 2.18 -20.75
N ILE A 135 -8.25 1.83 -20.89
CA ILE A 135 -7.49 1.13 -19.89
C ILE A 135 -6.67 2.14 -19.11
N ALA A 136 -6.98 2.28 -17.82
CA ALA A 136 -6.35 3.25 -16.94
C ALA A 136 -5.15 2.67 -16.19
N ASP A 137 -5.17 1.39 -15.84
CA ASP A 137 -4.02 0.72 -15.23
C ASP A 137 -3.99 -0.79 -15.54
N ILE A 138 -2.78 -1.35 -15.51
CA ILE A 138 -2.51 -2.77 -15.73
C ILE A 138 -1.61 -3.30 -14.62
N ASN A 139 -1.87 -4.51 -14.17
CA ASN A 139 -0.98 -5.29 -13.32
C ASN A 139 -1.10 -6.78 -13.66
N ILE A 140 -0.23 -7.61 -13.08
CA ILE A 140 -0.23 -9.06 -13.33
C ILE A 140 -1.53 -9.76 -12.88
N GLY A 141 -2.32 -9.13 -12.00
CA GLY A 141 -3.61 -9.65 -11.52
C GLY A 141 -4.81 -9.16 -12.31
N GLY A 142 -4.63 -8.24 -13.27
CA GLY A 142 -5.73 -7.71 -14.07
C GLY A 142 -5.53 -6.30 -14.60
N ILE A 143 -6.56 -5.79 -15.23
CA ILE A 143 -6.61 -4.44 -15.78
C ILE A 143 -7.74 -3.65 -15.12
N PHE A 144 -7.54 -2.34 -14.97
CA PHE A 144 -8.62 -1.42 -14.66
C PHE A 144 -9.07 -0.72 -15.93
N MET A 145 -10.32 -0.97 -16.35
CA MET A 145 -10.90 -0.39 -17.56
C MET A 145 -12.11 0.48 -17.23
N ILE A 146 -12.34 1.46 -18.08
CA ILE A 146 -13.51 2.34 -18.06
C ILE A 146 -14.27 2.11 -19.36
N SER A 147 -15.55 1.81 -19.25
CA SER A 147 -16.46 1.67 -20.37
C SER A 147 -17.51 2.77 -20.27
N PRO A 148 -17.44 3.82 -21.11
CA PRO A 148 -18.39 4.94 -21.03
C PRO A 148 -19.78 4.58 -21.51
N ASP A 149 -19.88 3.66 -22.48
CA ASP A 149 -21.11 3.38 -23.21
C ASP A 149 -21.80 2.08 -22.79
N TYR A 150 -21.18 1.32 -21.90
CA TYR A 150 -21.73 0.04 -21.43
C TYR A 150 -21.39 -0.26 -19.98
N THR A 151 -22.37 -0.76 -19.22
CA THR A 151 -22.19 -1.15 -17.83
C THR A 151 -22.13 -2.67 -17.71
N PHE A 152 -20.98 -3.20 -17.35
CA PHE A 152 -20.79 -4.61 -16.97
C PHE A 152 -21.19 -4.82 -15.50
N SER A 153 -21.66 -6.01 -15.17
CA SER A 153 -21.93 -6.40 -13.79
C SER A 153 -20.64 -6.82 -13.08
N GLU A 154 -20.60 -6.77 -11.75
CA GLU A 154 -19.42 -7.05 -10.94
C GLU A 154 -18.82 -8.45 -11.20
N ASP A 155 -19.68 -9.44 -11.49
CA ASP A 155 -19.26 -10.83 -11.73
C ASP A 155 -19.10 -11.18 -13.21
N ASP A 156 -19.15 -10.21 -14.13
CA ASP A 156 -18.93 -10.47 -15.55
C ASP A 156 -17.44 -10.68 -15.85
N LEU A 157 -17.14 -11.77 -16.55
CA LEU A 157 -15.81 -11.99 -17.13
C LEU A 157 -15.77 -11.37 -18.53
N VAL A 158 -15.17 -10.19 -18.64
CA VAL A 158 -15.15 -9.41 -19.90
C VAL A 158 -13.93 -9.77 -20.72
N CYS A 159 -14.14 -10.18 -21.98
CA CYS A 159 -13.07 -10.38 -22.95
C CYS A 159 -12.78 -9.06 -23.67
N VAL A 160 -11.54 -8.62 -23.56
CA VAL A 160 -11.10 -7.34 -24.12
C VAL A 160 -9.95 -7.53 -25.11
N GLU A 161 -9.97 -6.73 -26.17
CA GLU A 161 -8.87 -6.55 -27.09
C GLU A 161 -8.20 -5.20 -26.82
N VAL A 162 -6.88 -5.20 -26.66
CA VAL A 162 -6.11 -4.00 -26.32
C VAL A 162 -4.96 -3.86 -27.29
N ASP A 163 -4.83 -2.69 -27.90
CA ASP A 163 -3.69 -2.33 -28.74
C ASP A 163 -2.54 -1.84 -27.81
N LEU A 164 -1.73 -2.77 -27.30
CA LEU A 164 -0.56 -2.42 -26.53
C LEU A 164 0.60 -2.07 -27.48
N PHE A 165 0.84 -0.78 -27.68
CA PHE A 165 2.07 -0.33 -28.34
C PHE A 165 3.23 -0.39 -27.34
N VAL A 166 4.05 -1.41 -27.44
CA VAL A 166 5.33 -1.47 -26.72
C VAL A 166 6.39 -0.83 -27.63
N ASP A 167 6.68 0.44 -27.38
CA ASP A 167 7.81 1.13 -28.06
C ASP A 167 9.12 0.67 -27.38
N TYR A 168 9.72 -0.40 -27.87
CA TYR A 168 11.06 -0.81 -27.49
C TYR A 168 12.07 0.11 -28.17
N ARG A 169 12.41 1.23 -27.55
CA ARG A 169 13.65 1.93 -27.86
C ARG A 169 14.79 1.25 -27.12
N LEU A 170 15.55 0.46 -27.86
CA LEU A 170 16.86 -0.04 -27.44
C LEU A 170 17.86 1.11 -27.36
#